data_21745228ad730f81fdb5af956ccd5eef
#
_entry.id   21745228ad730f81fdb5af956ccd5eef
#
_cell.length_a   1.000
_cell.length_b   1.000
_cell.length_c   1.000
_cell.angle_alpha   90.00
_cell.angle_beta   90.00
_cell.angle_gamma   90.00
#
_symmetry.space_group_name_H-M   'P 1'
#
loop_
_entity.id
_entity.type
_entity.pdbx_description
1 polymer ?
#
loop_
_entity_poly.entity_id
_entity_poly.type
_entity_poly.pdbx_seq_one_letter_code
_entity_poly.pdbx_strand_id
1 'polypeptide(L)'
;LAPSGAPALGILGAFGNENVADVEIVSGSDVLQSELAKADGEYDIIVAPSNLGMTLAAKGADQYELAAVITWGNLYLVAEDEDALNEEGELAAFGEAAVPQLVLQNAIDLDSITPSVTYYNAVSDAQAQLLSGKADVALLAEPAVSATIAKGKEAGKDLKVIADLQQLYAEKNDTGADTGYPQAAIFVKKGESAQLSSVLDAIETFANETSSDEEALRAQIEAAGVDTLGVPSADIAVKSWSRQNIRYVDAQSARGDLEQFASIFGIDADLDALLTKGE
;
A
#
# COMPACT_ATOMS: atom_id res chain seq x y z
N LEU A 1 14.63 -3.59 1.13
CA LEU A 1 13.96 -2.70 2.09
C LEU A 1 12.50 -2.56 1.71
N ALA A 2 11.56 -2.69 2.65
CA ALA A 2 10.13 -2.47 2.38
C ALA A 2 9.40 -1.91 3.61
N PRO A 3 8.27 -1.20 3.42
CA PRO A 3 7.40 -0.81 4.51
C PRO A 3 6.56 -2.00 4.99
N SER A 4 6.21 -2.00 6.27
CA SER A 4 5.33 -3.00 6.89
C SER A 4 3.93 -3.04 6.29
N GLY A 5 3.19 -4.12 6.53
CA GLY A 5 1.82 -4.33 6.05
C GLY A 5 1.75 -4.92 4.64
N ALA A 6 0.80 -4.46 3.82
CA ALA A 6 0.57 -5.03 2.49
C ALA A 6 1.81 -5.03 1.56
N PRO A 7 2.67 -3.99 1.54
CA PRO A 7 3.89 -4.04 0.72
C PRO A 7 4.88 -5.13 1.16
N ALA A 8 5.05 -5.35 2.48
CA ALA A 8 5.88 -6.46 2.99
C ALA A 8 5.30 -7.82 2.62
N LEU A 9 3.97 -7.97 2.68
CA LEU A 9 3.28 -9.18 2.23
C LEU A 9 3.45 -9.40 0.72
N GLY A 10 3.46 -8.32 -0.07
CA GLY A 10 3.64 -8.40 -1.52
C GLY A 10 4.99 -8.97 -1.94
N ILE A 11 6.02 -8.80 -1.13
CA ILE A 11 7.37 -9.31 -1.43
C ILE A 11 7.72 -10.60 -0.68
N LEU A 12 6.73 -11.36 -0.20
CA LEU A 12 6.98 -12.62 0.51
C LEU A 12 7.80 -13.63 -0.30
N GLY A 13 7.77 -13.57 -1.64
CA GLY A 13 8.63 -14.38 -2.49
C GLY A 13 10.13 -14.09 -2.36
N ALA A 14 10.52 -12.94 -1.78
CA ALA A 14 11.91 -12.63 -1.48
C ALA A 14 12.39 -13.27 -0.16
N PHE A 15 11.48 -13.57 0.77
CA PHE A 15 11.85 -14.16 2.05
C PHE A 15 12.32 -15.61 1.88
N GLY A 16 13.51 -15.91 2.38
CA GLY A 16 14.13 -17.24 2.25
C GLY A 16 14.63 -17.56 0.84
N ASN A 17 14.61 -16.61 -0.09
CA ASN A 17 15.22 -16.77 -1.41
C ASN A 17 16.75 -16.76 -1.28
N GLU A 18 17.42 -17.74 -1.91
CA GLU A 18 18.90 -17.90 -1.82
C GLU A 18 19.71 -16.72 -2.39
N ASN A 19 19.08 -15.93 -3.26
CA ASN A 19 19.69 -14.74 -3.87
C ASN A 19 19.45 -13.46 -3.06
N VAL A 20 18.76 -13.54 -1.92
CA VAL A 20 18.48 -12.41 -1.03
C VAL A 20 19.24 -12.57 0.26
N ALA A 21 20.14 -11.63 0.53
CA ALA A 21 20.97 -11.67 1.74
C ALA A 21 20.16 -11.31 2.99
N ASP A 22 19.31 -10.29 2.89
CA ASP A 22 18.48 -9.81 3.99
C ASP A 22 17.24 -9.05 3.48
N VAL A 23 16.15 -9.09 4.25
CA VAL A 23 14.93 -8.33 4.01
C VAL A 23 14.64 -7.47 5.23
N GLU A 24 14.84 -6.17 5.09
CA GLU A 24 14.55 -5.20 6.14
C GLU A 24 13.15 -4.61 5.98
N ILE A 25 12.36 -4.67 7.05
CA ILE A 25 11.01 -4.09 7.08
C ILE A 25 11.01 -2.91 8.05
N VAL A 26 10.51 -1.76 7.56
CA VAL A 26 10.48 -0.51 8.30
C VAL A 26 9.05 0.01 8.48
N SER A 27 8.86 0.82 9.51
CA SER A 27 7.61 1.55 9.73
C SER A 27 7.73 2.96 9.18
N GLY A 28 6.74 3.37 8.39
CA GLY A 28 6.71 4.70 7.79
C GLY A 28 7.57 4.84 6.53
N SER A 29 7.60 6.03 5.94
CA SER A 29 8.22 6.31 4.65
C SER A 29 9.54 7.09 4.72
N ASP A 30 9.94 7.60 5.88
CA ASP A 30 11.11 8.47 6.01
C ASP A 30 12.42 7.76 5.64
N VAL A 31 12.59 6.50 6.09
CA VAL A 31 13.75 5.68 5.73
C VAL A 31 13.73 5.39 4.24
N LEU A 32 12.58 5.01 3.67
CA LEU A 32 12.42 4.73 2.25
C LEU A 32 12.77 5.95 1.40
N GLN A 33 12.29 7.14 1.79
CA GLN A 33 12.61 8.39 1.12
C GLN A 33 14.11 8.68 1.16
N SER A 34 14.73 8.49 2.32
CA SER A 34 16.17 8.71 2.50
C SER A 34 16.97 7.78 1.60
N GLU A 35 16.63 6.49 1.58
CA GLU A 35 17.36 5.49 0.78
C GLU A 35 17.18 5.70 -0.73
N LEU A 36 15.96 5.97 -1.20
CA LEU A 36 15.70 6.28 -2.62
C LEU A 36 16.42 7.54 -3.11
N ALA A 37 16.70 8.50 -2.22
CA ALA A 37 17.38 9.75 -2.55
C ALA A 37 18.91 9.67 -2.45
N LYS A 38 19.48 8.60 -1.85
CA LYS A 38 20.93 8.46 -1.71
C LYS A 38 21.61 8.17 -3.04
N ALA A 39 22.73 8.83 -3.31
CA ALA A 39 23.56 8.56 -4.48
C ALA A 39 24.21 7.17 -4.46
N ASP A 40 24.57 6.69 -3.27
CA ASP A 40 25.15 5.35 -3.03
C ASP A 40 24.18 4.56 -2.13
N GLY A 41 23.00 4.21 -2.66
CA GLY A 41 21.99 3.44 -1.91
C GLY A 41 22.50 2.06 -1.48
N GLU A 42 22.18 1.65 -0.25
CA GLU A 42 22.65 0.39 0.33
C GLU A 42 21.82 -0.81 -0.13
N TYR A 43 20.56 -0.57 -0.56
CA TYR A 43 19.62 -1.62 -0.92
C TYR A 43 19.53 -1.79 -2.44
N ASP A 44 19.54 -3.03 -2.90
CA ASP A 44 19.38 -3.35 -4.33
C ASP A 44 17.90 -3.21 -4.75
N ILE A 45 16.98 -3.51 -3.81
CA ILE A 45 15.53 -3.40 -4.01
C ILE A 45 14.92 -2.58 -2.86
N ILE A 46 14.11 -1.58 -3.21
CA ILE A 46 13.32 -0.79 -2.27
C ILE A 46 11.85 -0.84 -2.70
N VAL A 47 10.97 -1.26 -1.81
CA VAL A 47 9.54 -1.07 -1.98
C VAL A 47 9.14 0.24 -1.31
N ALA A 48 8.47 1.12 -2.04
CA ALA A 48 8.07 2.41 -1.52
C ALA A 48 6.74 2.88 -2.14
N PRO A 49 6.06 3.86 -1.52
CA PRO A 49 4.91 4.50 -2.15
C PRO A 49 5.26 5.02 -3.55
N SER A 50 4.43 4.71 -4.54
CA SER A 50 4.71 5.05 -5.95
C SER A 50 4.85 6.55 -6.16
N ASN A 51 4.01 7.37 -5.51
CA ASN A 51 4.11 8.82 -5.55
C ASN A 51 5.44 9.35 -5.00
N LEU A 52 5.98 8.69 -3.97
CA LEU A 52 7.26 9.08 -3.38
C LEU A 52 8.40 8.90 -4.38
N GLY A 53 8.51 7.69 -4.97
CA GLY A 53 9.55 7.40 -5.97
C GLY A 53 9.44 8.30 -7.20
N MET A 54 8.22 8.47 -7.74
CA MET A 54 7.97 9.39 -8.87
C MET A 54 8.33 10.84 -8.52
N THR A 55 7.99 11.31 -7.31
CA THR A 55 8.31 12.68 -6.88
C THR A 55 9.83 12.88 -6.73
N LEU A 56 10.55 11.89 -6.22
CA LEU A 56 12.01 11.95 -6.10
C LEU A 56 12.67 11.94 -7.48
N ALA A 57 12.19 11.11 -8.41
CA ALA A 57 12.66 11.10 -9.79
C ALA A 57 12.43 12.44 -10.49
N ALA A 58 11.25 13.06 -10.31
CA ALA A 58 10.95 14.41 -10.83
C ALA A 58 11.88 15.49 -10.26
N LYS A 59 12.45 15.28 -9.08
CA LYS A 59 13.45 16.16 -8.44
C LYS A 59 14.90 15.80 -8.79
N GLY A 60 15.10 14.83 -9.68
CA GLY A 60 16.40 14.43 -10.20
C GLY A 60 17.09 13.28 -9.45
N ALA A 61 16.39 12.56 -8.58
CA ALA A 61 16.91 11.29 -8.05
C ALA A 61 16.88 10.26 -9.18
N ASP A 62 18.02 9.66 -9.51
CA ASP A 62 18.19 8.79 -10.68
C ASP A 62 18.90 7.47 -10.36
N GLN A 63 19.01 7.12 -9.08
CA GLN A 63 19.73 5.92 -8.62
C GLN A 63 18.90 4.64 -8.71
N TYR A 64 17.58 4.78 -8.78
CA TYR A 64 16.63 3.66 -8.85
C TYR A 64 15.71 3.79 -10.04
N GLU A 65 15.31 2.65 -10.57
CA GLU A 65 14.29 2.49 -11.61
C GLU A 65 13.08 1.75 -11.02
N LEU A 66 11.86 2.13 -11.42
CA LEU A 66 10.63 1.44 -11.03
C LEU A 66 10.49 0.17 -11.86
N ALA A 67 10.55 -1.00 -11.23
CA ALA A 67 10.49 -2.30 -11.88
C ALA A 67 9.05 -2.86 -11.95
N ALA A 68 8.25 -2.65 -10.91
CA ALA A 68 6.88 -3.14 -10.86
C ALA A 68 6.03 -2.36 -9.86
N VAL A 69 4.71 -2.46 -10.00
CA VAL A 69 3.75 -2.09 -8.95
C VAL A 69 3.34 -3.35 -8.21
N ILE A 70 3.31 -3.32 -6.87
CA ILE A 70 3.04 -4.49 -6.04
C ILE A 70 1.77 -4.38 -5.19
N THR A 71 1.33 -3.17 -4.81
CA THR A 71 0.04 -2.96 -4.14
C THR A 71 -0.80 -1.94 -4.90
N TRP A 72 -2.09 -2.23 -5.05
CA TRP A 72 -3.01 -1.49 -5.92
C TRP A 72 -4.16 -0.83 -5.16
N GLY A 73 -3.83 -0.33 -3.97
CA GLY A 73 -4.79 0.29 -3.08
C GLY A 73 -5.42 -0.70 -2.10
N ASN A 74 -5.53 -0.28 -0.85
CA ASN A 74 -6.10 -1.09 0.23
C ASN A 74 -6.73 -0.22 1.32
N LEU A 75 -7.23 0.96 0.93
CA LEU A 75 -7.78 1.96 1.83
C LEU A 75 -9.30 1.85 1.91
N TYR A 76 -9.84 1.87 3.13
CA TYR A 76 -11.27 1.71 3.40
C TYR A 76 -11.70 2.68 4.49
N LEU A 77 -12.95 3.16 4.42
CA LEU A 77 -13.60 3.79 5.56
C LEU A 77 -14.36 2.75 6.35
N VAL A 78 -14.16 2.77 7.66
CA VAL A 78 -14.77 1.84 8.63
C VAL A 78 -15.57 2.63 9.66
N ALA A 79 -16.81 2.22 9.90
CA ALA A 79 -17.72 2.80 10.90
C ALA A 79 -18.71 1.76 11.42
N GLU A 80 -19.48 2.10 12.47
CA GLU A 80 -20.63 1.31 12.91
C GLU A 80 -21.87 1.61 12.06
N ASP A 81 -22.08 2.88 11.70
CA ASP A 81 -23.20 3.35 10.89
C ASP A 81 -22.80 3.56 9.43
N GLU A 82 -23.62 3.08 8.49
CA GLU A 82 -23.41 3.28 7.05
C GLU A 82 -23.58 4.73 6.64
N ASP A 83 -24.39 5.47 7.37
CA ASP A 83 -24.69 6.88 7.12
C ASP A 83 -23.74 7.83 7.88
N ALA A 84 -22.71 7.32 8.57
CA ALA A 84 -21.80 8.10 9.41
C ALA A 84 -21.12 9.28 8.69
N LEU A 85 -20.97 9.23 7.35
CA LEU A 85 -20.45 10.36 6.57
C LEU A 85 -21.45 11.53 6.44
N ASN A 86 -22.72 11.31 6.74
CA ASN A 86 -23.79 12.31 6.70
C ASN A 86 -24.14 12.87 8.08
N GLU A 87 -23.53 12.39 9.15
CA GLU A 87 -23.77 12.75 10.52
C GLU A 87 -22.64 13.58 11.13
N GLU A 88 -22.94 14.40 12.15
CA GLU A 88 -21.89 15.12 12.89
C GLU A 88 -20.99 14.13 13.64
N GLY A 89 -19.67 14.34 13.54
CA GLY A 89 -18.70 13.46 14.20
C GLY A 89 -17.27 13.71 13.76
N GLU A 90 -16.41 12.72 13.97
CA GLU A 90 -15.01 12.74 13.56
C GLU A 90 -14.68 11.58 12.63
N LEU A 91 -14.02 11.89 11.50
CA LEU A 91 -13.32 10.95 10.64
C LEU A 91 -11.84 10.98 11.01
N ALA A 92 -11.37 9.92 11.67
CA ALA A 92 -9.94 9.73 11.95
C ALA A 92 -9.24 9.18 10.72
N ALA A 93 -8.40 9.98 10.07
CA ALA A 93 -7.59 9.59 8.93
C ALA A 93 -6.11 9.44 9.33
N PHE A 94 -5.30 8.84 8.46
CA PHE A 94 -3.84 8.77 8.62
C PHE A 94 -3.14 9.15 7.31
N GLY A 95 -1.82 9.38 7.40
CA GLY A 95 -0.98 9.62 6.23
C GLY A 95 -1.20 10.99 5.61
N GLU A 96 -1.16 12.04 6.43
CA GLU A 96 -1.18 13.42 5.96
C GLU A 96 -0.02 13.67 4.98
N ALA A 97 -0.31 14.38 3.88
CA ALA A 97 0.61 14.63 2.76
C ALA A 97 1.16 13.36 2.05
N ALA A 98 0.54 12.20 2.28
CA ALA A 98 0.91 10.92 1.66
C ALA A 98 -0.26 10.31 0.87
N VAL A 99 -0.05 9.13 0.27
CA VAL A 99 -1.08 8.45 -0.54
C VAL A 99 -2.44 8.35 0.14
N PRO A 100 -2.56 8.02 1.45
CA PRO A 100 -3.89 7.91 2.06
C PRO A 100 -4.71 9.20 2.01
N GLN A 101 -4.08 10.35 2.29
CA GLN A 101 -4.77 11.64 2.17
C GLN A 101 -5.12 11.95 0.72
N LEU A 102 -4.16 11.78 -0.21
CA LEU A 102 -4.36 12.10 -1.63
C LEU A 102 -5.53 11.28 -2.21
N VAL A 103 -5.59 10.00 -1.90
CA VAL A 103 -6.65 9.11 -2.36
C VAL A 103 -7.99 9.47 -1.70
N LEU A 104 -8.02 9.71 -0.38
CA LEU A 104 -9.24 10.12 0.31
C LEU A 104 -9.84 11.39 -0.31
N GLN A 105 -9.04 12.42 -0.52
CA GLN A 105 -9.46 13.69 -1.12
C GLN A 105 -9.84 13.56 -2.61
N ASN A 106 -9.21 12.64 -3.33
CA ASN A 106 -9.62 12.35 -4.71
C ASN A 106 -10.93 11.56 -4.74
N ALA A 107 -11.04 10.47 -3.98
CA ALA A 107 -12.18 9.56 -4.02
C ALA A 107 -13.46 10.17 -3.42
N ILE A 108 -13.33 11.01 -2.40
CA ILE A 108 -14.46 11.61 -1.66
C ILE A 108 -14.32 13.13 -1.69
N ASP A 109 -15.44 13.81 -1.99
CA ASP A 109 -15.54 15.26 -1.80
C ASP A 109 -15.71 15.56 -0.31
N LEU A 110 -14.62 15.98 0.33
CA LEU A 110 -14.60 16.24 1.77
C LEU A 110 -15.50 17.42 2.20
N ASP A 111 -15.85 18.31 1.28
CA ASP A 111 -16.81 19.39 1.54
C ASP A 111 -18.27 18.88 1.55
N SER A 112 -18.51 17.68 1.04
CA SER A 112 -19.83 17.05 1.00
C SER A 112 -20.13 16.14 2.19
N ILE A 113 -19.13 15.80 3.01
CA ILE A 113 -19.32 15.00 4.24
C ILE A 113 -19.53 15.90 5.46
N THR A 114 -20.21 15.38 6.47
CA THR A 114 -20.51 16.15 7.70
C THR A 114 -19.45 16.02 8.78
N PRO A 115 -18.82 14.85 9.03
CA PRO A 115 -17.79 14.72 10.06
C PRO A 115 -16.54 15.54 9.75
N SER A 116 -15.92 16.08 10.81
CA SER A 116 -14.61 16.73 10.68
C SER A 116 -13.51 15.70 10.44
N VAL A 117 -12.53 16.01 9.58
CA VAL A 117 -11.42 15.12 9.28
C VAL A 117 -10.20 15.49 10.11
N THR A 118 -9.71 14.53 10.92
CA THR A 118 -8.48 14.68 11.70
C THR A 118 -7.44 13.67 11.23
N TYR A 119 -6.23 14.16 10.89
CA TYR A 119 -5.13 13.30 10.47
C TYR A 119 -4.23 12.90 11.63
N TYR A 120 -3.94 11.62 11.72
CA TYR A 120 -3.04 10.98 12.67
C TYR A 120 -1.77 10.46 11.98
N ASN A 121 -0.70 10.26 12.76
CA ASN A 121 0.59 9.87 12.21
C ASN A 121 0.60 8.43 11.63
N ALA A 122 -0.14 7.52 12.25
CA ALA A 122 -0.15 6.12 11.87
C ALA A 122 -1.57 5.55 11.77
N VAL A 123 -1.74 4.48 10.99
CA VAL A 123 -3.01 3.75 10.88
C VAL A 123 -3.48 3.22 12.24
N SER A 124 -2.55 2.82 13.11
CA SER A 124 -2.85 2.38 14.49
C SER A 124 -3.49 3.46 15.35
N ASP A 125 -3.14 4.72 15.12
CA ASP A 125 -3.72 5.85 15.85
C ASP A 125 -5.16 6.09 15.42
N ALA A 126 -5.45 6.13 14.11
CA ALA A 126 -6.80 6.22 13.57
C ALA A 126 -7.67 5.04 14.03
N GLN A 127 -7.12 3.81 14.01
CA GLN A 127 -7.76 2.61 14.56
C GLN A 127 -8.15 2.80 16.04
N ALA A 128 -7.24 3.34 16.86
CA ALA A 128 -7.48 3.55 18.28
C ALA A 128 -8.59 4.59 18.55
N GLN A 129 -8.70 5.65 17.71
CA GLN A 129 -9.79 6.62 17.83
C GLN A 129 -11.14 5.95 17.59
N LEU A 130 -11.29 5.16 16.52
CA LEU A 130 -12.53 4.46 16.21
C LEU A 130 -12.90 3.43 17.30
N LEU A 131 -11.94 2.59 17.71
CA LEU A 131 -12.20 1.56 18.72
C LEU A 131 -12.56 2.17 20.09
N SER A 132 -11.99 3.32 20.46
CA SER A 132 -12.33 4.01 21.69
C SER A 132 -13.61 4.85 21.62
N GLY A 133 -14.24 4.97 20.43
CA GLY A 133 -15.44 5.78 20.22
C GLY A 133 -15.19 7.29 20.28
N LYS A 134 -13.96 7.72 20.00
CA LYS A 134 -13.60 9.14 19.85
C LYS A 134 -13.75 9.61 18.40
N ALA A 135 -13.71 8.68 17.46
CA ALA A 135 -14.06 8.91 16.07
C ALA A 135 -15.22 7.99 15.70
N ASP A 136 -16.07 8.46 14.79
CA ASP A 136 -17.25 7.76 14.28
C ASP A 136 -16.91 6.99 13.00
N VAL A 137 -15.94 7.51 12.24
CA VAL A 137 -15.39 6.90 11.03
C VAL A 137 -13.86 6.85 11.14
N ALA A 138 -13.25 5.81 10.59
CA ALA A 138 -11.80 5.79 10.41
C ALA A 138 -11.40 5.41 8.99
N LEU A 139 -10.43 6.14 8.42
CA LEU A 139 -9.67 5.71 7.26
C LEU A 139 -8.61 4.71 7.71
N LEU A 140 -8.68 3.50 7.22
CA LEU A 140 -7.75 2.42 7.56
C LEU A 140 -7.27 1.70 6.28
N ALA A 141 -6.09 1.08 6.39
CA ALA A 141 -5.56 0.19 5.35
C ALA A 141 -5.69 -1.28 5.79
N GLU A 142 -5.88 -2.22 4.86
CA GLU A 142 -5.73 -3.62 5.19
C GLU A 142 -4.24 -3.95 5.49
N PRO A 143 -3.94 -4.88 6.42
CA PRO A 143 -4.86 -5.74 7.18
C PRO A 143 -5.43 -5.10 8.47
N ALA A 144 -5.18 -3.83 8.74
CA ALA A 144 -5.69 -3.16 9.95
C ALA A 144 -7.23 -3.03 9.94
N VAL A 145 -7.87 -2.90 8.78
CA VAL A 145 -9.34 -2.92 8.64
C VAL A 145 -9.92 -4.19 9.26
N SER A 146 -9.45 -5.35 8.79
CA SER A 146 -9.91 -6.66 9.28
C SER A 146 -9.64 -6.84 10.77
N ALA A 147 -8.48 -6.39 11.25
CA ALA A 147 -8.14 -6.43 12.67
C ALA A 147 -9.06 -5.52 13.50
N THR A 148 -9.42 -4.34 12.98
CA THR A 148 -10.30 -3.38 13.65
C THR A 148 -11.72 -3.93 13.78
N ILE A 149 -12.25 -4.51 12.70
CA ILE A 149 -13.57 -5.15 12.70
C ILE A 149 -13.61 -6.31 13.70
N ALA A 150 -12.57 -7.16 13.73
CA ALA A 150 -12.47 -8.26 14.67
C ALA A 150 -12.45 -7.78 16.13
N LYS A 151 -11.61 -6.79 16.45
CA LYS A 151 -11.53 -6.19 17.80
C LYS A 151 -12.82 -5.46 18.19
N GLY A 152 -13.45 -4.77 17.24
CA GLY A 152 -14.76 -4.14 17.44
C GLY A 152 -15.81 -5.14 17.88
N LYS A 153 -15.90 -6.25 17.17
CA LYS A 153 -16.83 -7.35 17.49
C LYS A 153 -16.61 -7.91 18.91
N GLU A 154 -15.35 -8.09 19.33
CA GLU A 154 -15.00 -8.52 20.69
C GLU A 154 -15.43 -7.49 21.73
N ALA A 155 -15.40 -6.19 21.40
CA ALA A 155 -15.84 -5.09 22.23
C ALA A 155 -17.35 -4.80 22.13
N GLY A 156 -18.12 -5.58 21.36
CA GLY A 156 -19.56 -5.41 21.17
C GLY A 156 -19.94 -4.29 20.19
N LYS A 157 -19.01 -3.85 19.35
CA LYS A 157 -19.22 -2.87 18.26
C LYS A 157 -19.46 -3.62 16.93
N ASP A 158 -20.40 -3.12 16.13
CA ASP A 158 -20.72 -3.67 14.79
C ASP A 158 -20.00 -2.86 13.69
N LEU A 159 -18.66 -2.85 13.75
CA LEU A 159 -17.84 -2.14 12.78
C LEU A 159 -17.88 -2.83 11.42
N LYS A 160 -18.02 -2.06 10.36
CA LYS A 160 -18.07 -2.52 8.96
C LYS A 160 -17.35 -1.55 8.03
N VAL A 161 -16.96 -2.04 6.87
CA VAL A 161 -16.50 -1.18 5.77
C VAL A 161 -17.71 -0.46 5.20
N ILE A 162 -17.68 0.88 5.20
CA ILE A 162 -18.73 1.73 4.63
C ILE A 162 -18.34 2.36 3.28
N ALA A 163 -17.04 2.39 2.96
CA ALA A 163 -16.54 2.81 1.66
C ALA A 163 -15.25 2.09 1.27
N ASP A 164 -15.18 1.66 0.02
CA ASP A 164 -13.99 1.14 -0.65
C ASP A 164 -13.38 2.27 -1.49
N LEU A 165 -12.24 2.81 -1.05
CA LEU A 165 -11.64 3.95 -1.75
C LEU A 165 -11.02 3.57 -3.09
N GLN A 166 -10.71 2.30 -3.32
CA GLN A 166 -10.21 1.80 -4.60
C GLN A 166 -11.31 1.88 -5.66
N GLN A 167 -12.52 1.45 -5.28
CA GLN A 167 -13.69 1.52 -6.14
C GLN A 167 -14.09 2.96 -6.42
N LEU A 168 -14.18 3.80 -5.39
CA LEU A 168 -14.53 5.22 -5.54
C LEU A 168 -13.50 5.98 -6.38
N TYR A 169 -12.20 5.67 -6.22
CA TYR A 169 -11.14 6.22 -7.05
C TYR A 169 -11.33 5.83 -8.52
N ALA A 170 -11.58 4.54 -8.78
CA ALA A 170 -11.77 4.03 -10.12
C ALA A 170 -12.99 4.67 -10.80
N GLU A 171 -14.12 4.77 -10.11
CA GLU A 171 -15.35 5.40 -10.61
C GLU A 171 -15.13 6.88 -10.95
N LYS A 172 -14.42 7.61 -10.09
CA LYS A 172 -14.17 9.05 -10.29
C LYS A 172 -13.19 9.35 -11.42
N ASN A 173 -12.21 8.49 -11.62
CA ASN A 173 -11.14 8.72 -12.59
C ASN A 173 -11.28 7.91 -13.88
N ASP A 174 -12.41 7.20 -14.05
CA ASP A 174 -12.71 6.35 -15.21
C ASP A 174 -11.60 5.31 -15.48
N THR A 175 -11.05 4.76 -14.38
CA THR A 175 -10.13 3.62 -14.43
C THR A 175 -10.90 2.32 -14.33
N GLY A 176 -10.32 1.20 -14.74
CA GLY A 176 -10.97 -0.11 -14.55
C GLY A 176 -11.27 -0.38 -13.07
N ALA A 177 -12.51 -0.72 -12.72
CA ALA A 177 -12.95 -0.92 -11.34
C ALA A 177 -12.13 -1.98 -10.58
N ASP A 178 -11.53 -2.93 -11.30
CA ASP A 178 -10.73 -4.02 -10.73
C ASP A 178 -9.24 -3.66 -10.56
N THR A 179 -8.81 -2.47 -11.01
CA THR A 179 -7.39 -2.12 -11.02
C THR A 179 -6.92 -1.40 -9.77
N GLY A 180 -7.78 -0.60 -9.12
CA GLY A 180 -7.37 0.26 -8.02
C GLY A 180 -6.44 1.39 -8.49
N TYR A 181 -5.40 1.69 -7.72
CA TYR A 181 -4.38 2.69 -8.05
C TYR A 181 -3.00 2.18 -7.63
N PRO A 182 -1.91 2.57 -8.34
CA PRO A 182 -0.55 2.13 -8.01
C PRO A 182 -0.10 2.74 -6.68
N GLN A 183 -0.30 2.00 -5.57
CA GLN A 183 -0.03 2.51 -4.22
C GLN A 183 1.42 2.36 -3.83
N ALA A 184 2.00 1.16 -4.01
CA ALA A 184 3.41 0.92 -3.75
C ALA A 184 4.05 0.18 -4.92
N ALA A 185 5.29 0.58 -5.22
CA ALA A 185 6.09 0.06 -6.30
C ALA A 185 7.41 -0.51 -5.80
N ILE A 186 7.98 -1.41 -6.60
CA ILE A 186 9.31 -1.99 -6.41
C ILE A 186 10.29 -1.15 -7.23
N PHE A 187 11.26 -0.59 -6.55
CA PHE A 187 12.36 0.17 -7.14
C PHE A 187 13.63 -0.68 -7.04
N VAL A 188 14.36 -0.79 -8.14
CA VAL A 188 15.63 -1.50 -8.24
C VAL A 188 16.75 -0.52 -8.54
N LYS A 189 17.97 -0.82 -8.11
CA LYS A 189 19.13 -0.01 -8.52
C LYS A 189 19.21 0.08 -10.04
N LYS A 190 19.46 1.28 -10.52
CA LYS A 190 19.48 1.59 -11.95
C LYS A 190 20.49 0.73 -12.71
N GLY A 191 19.98 0.04 -13.74
CA GLY A 191 20.77 -0.85 -14.58
C GLY A 191 21.05 -2.22 -13.97
N GLU A 192 20.50 -2.55 -12.80
CA GLU A 192 20.67 -3.86 -12.14
C GLU A 192 19.45 -4.78 -12.27
N SER A 193 18.39 -4.35 -12.94
CA SER A 193 17.15 -5.12 -13.09
C SER A 193 17.37 -6.55 -13.62
N ALA A 194 18.25 -6.71 -14.60
CA ALA A 194 18.58 -8.02 -15.15
C ALA A 194 19.30 -8.95 -14.16
N GLN A 195 20.10 -8.39 -13.22
CA GLN A 195 20.80 -9.16 -12.18
C GLN A 195 19.84 -9.55 -11.06
N LEU A 196 18.78 -8.77 -10.86
CA LEU A 196 17.76 -8.97 -9.84
C LEU A 196 16.54 -9.76 -10.35
N SER A 197 16.54 -10.15 -11.65
CA SER A 197 15.38 -10.80 -12.29
C SER A 197 14.90 -12.02 -11.50
N SER A 198 15.79 -12.90 -11.05
CA SER A 198 15.40 -14.09 -10.27
C SER A 198 14.67 -13.78 -8.97
N VAL A 199 14.97 -12.64 -8.34
CA VAL A 199 14.29 -12.19 -7.11
C VAL A 199 12.94 -11.57 -7.49
N LEU A 200 12.89 -10.77 -8.56
CA LEU A 200 11.64 -10.18 -9.07
C LEU A 200 10.67 -11.28 -9.52
N ASP A 201 11.15 -12.31 -10.25
CA ASP A 201 10.36 -13.47 -10.66
C ASP A 201 9.79 -14.26 -9.46
N ALA A 202 10.58 -14.39 -8.39
CA ALA A 202 10.10 -15.04 -7.16
C ALA A 202 9.02 -14.22 -6.46
N ILE A 203 9.15 -12.90 -6.44
CA ILE A 203 8.14 -11.99 -5.91
C ILE A 203 6.87 -12.07 -6.77
N GLU A 204 7.00 -12.00 -8.09
CA GLU A 204 5.87 -12.11 -9.04
C GLU A 204 5.14 -13.43 -8.88
N THR A 205 5.86 -14.55 -8.94
CA THR A 205 5.29 -15.90 -8.78
C THR A 205 4.55 -16.04 -7.46
N PHE A 206 5.13 -15.52 -6.38
CA PHE A 206 4.45 -15.56 -5.09
C PHE A 206 3.18 -14.72 -5.09
N ALA A 207 3.28 -13.45 -5.49
CA ALA A 207 2.16 -12.51 -5.43
C ALA A 207 1.00 -12.92 -6.35
N ASN A 208 1.29 -13.42 -7.55
CA ASN A 208 0.28 -13.68 -8.59
C ASN A 208 -0.21 -15.13 -8.62
N GLU A 209 0.56 -16.10 -8.11
CA GLU A 209 0.24 -17.52 -8.22
C GLU A 209 0.18 -18.20 -6.85
N THR A 210 1.30 -18.23 -6.10
CA THR A 210 1.41 -19.01 -4.85
C THR A 210 0.46 -18.51 -3.77
N SER A 211 0.23 -17.21 -3.71
CA SER A 211 -0.68 -16.59 -2.73
C SER A 211 -2.15 -17.00 -2.88
N SER A 212 -2.53 -17.61 -4.00
CA SER A 212 -3.87 -18.18 -4.21
C SER A 212 -4.13 -19.46 -3.39
N ASP A 213 -3.07 -20.12 -2.94
CA ASP A 213 -3.14 -21.24 -2.00
C ASP A 213 -3.03 -20.70 -0.56
N GLU A 214 -4.14 -20.72 0.18
CA GLU A 214 -4.20 -20.19 1.55
C GLU A 214 -3.22 -20.88 2.51
N GLU A 215 -2.93 -22.17 2.34
CA GLU A 215 -2.00 -22.92 3.18
C GLU A 215 -0.55 -22.48 2.90
N ALA A 216 -0.17 -22.34 1.63
CA ALA A 216 1.13 -21.85 1.22
C ALA A 216 1.34 -20.39 1.65
N LEU A 217 0.33 -19.52 1.46
CA LEU A 217 0.35 -18.14 1.91
C LEU A 217 0.56 -18.02 3.42
N ARG A 218 -0.21 -18.80 4.20
CA ARG A 218 -0.10 -18.85 5.66
C ARG A 218 1.29 -19.28 6.10
N ALA A 219 1.79 -20.38 5.53
CA ALA A 219 3.10 -20.93 5.86
C ALA A 219 4.22 -19.89 5.62
N GLN A 220 4.14 -19.16 4.51
CA GLN A 220 5.14 -18.14 4.20
C GLN A 220 5.05 -16.92 5.14
N ILE A 221 3.83 -16.48 5.51
CA ILE A 221 3.63 -15.40 6.49
C ILE A 221 4.20 -15.80 7.85
N GLU A 222 3.93 -17.04 8.30
CA GLU A 222 4.44 -17.56 9.57
C GLU A 222 5.98 -17.70 9.55
N ALA A 223 6.55 -18.16 8.44
CA ALA A 223 8.00 -18.28 8.27
C ALA A 223 8.72 -16.92 8.27
N ALA A 224 8.14 -15.90 7.63
CA ALA A 224 8.66 -14.53 7.63
C ALA A 224 8.47 -13.83 8.99
N GLY A 225 7.44 -14.23 9.75
CA GLY A 225 7.11 -13.67 11.06
C GLY A 225 6.15 -12.49 11.00
N VAL A 226 5.00 -12.63 11.68
CA VAL A 226 3.93 -11.61 11.69
C VAL A 226 4.40 -10.27 12.23
N ASP A 227 5.26 -10.26 13.25
CA ASP A 227 5.81 -9.03 13.83
C ASP A 227 6.74 -8.33 12.84
N THR A 228 7.59 -9.09 12.14
CA THR A 228 8.48 -8.58 11.08
C THR A 228 7.67 -7.93 9.97
N LEU A 229 6.62 -8.60 9.49
CA LEU A 229 5.75 -8.10 8.42
C LEU A 229 4.86 -6.93 8.88
N GLY A 230 4.74 -6.71 10.19
CA GLY A 230 3.85 -5.69 10.76
C GLY A 230 2.37 -5.99 10.55
N VAL A 231 2.00 -7.29 10.58
CA VAL A 231 0.62 -7.73 10.43
C VAL A 231 0.07 -8.31 11.75
N PRO A 232 -1.24 -8.17 12.03
CA PRO A 232 -1.82 -8.57 13.31
C PRO A 232 -1.74 -10.07 13.60
N SER A 233 -1.90 -10.90 12.58
CA SER A 233 -1.73 -12.35 12.60
C SER A 233 -1.74 -12.92 11.19
N ALA A 234 -1.24 -14.15 10.99
CA ALA A 234 -1.32 -14.85 9.72
C ALA A 234 -2.78 -15.07 9.29
N ASP A 235 -3.67 -15.39 10.22
CA ASP A 235 -5.10 -15.56 9.94
C ASP A 235 -5.76 -14.31 9.38
N ILE A 236 -5.48 -13.15 9.96
CA ILE A 236 -6.02 -11.88 9.49
C ILE A 236 -5.43 -11.53 8.12
N ALA A 237 -4.12 -11.70 7.92
CA ALA A 237 -3.47 -11.43 6.65
C ALA A 237 -4.03 -12.31 5.52
N VAL A 238 -4.22 -13.61 5.74
CA VAL A 238 -4.82 -14.53 4.77
C VAL A 238 -6.28 -14.16 4.47
N LYS A 239 -7.11 -13.95 5.49
CA LYS A 239 -8.53 -13.60 5.30
C LYS A 239 -8.76 -12.25 4.60
N SER A 240 -7.84 -11.32 4.77
CA SER A 240 -7.91 -9.99 4.13
C SER A 240 -7.16 -9.92 2.80
N TRP A 241 -6.54 -11.02 2.33
CA TRP A 241 -5.64 -11.01 1.18
C TRP A 241 -6.26 -10.35 -0.05
N SER A 242 -7.47 -10.73 -0.42
CA SER A 242 -8.17 -10.15 -1.58
C SER A 242 -8.40 -8.64 -1.47
N ARG A 243 -8.57 -8.12 -0.23
CA ARG A 243 -8.75 -6.68 0.02
C ARG A 243 -7.44 -5.92 0.19
N GLN A 244 -6.31 -6.60 0.28
CA GLN A 244 -5.00 -5.95 0.28
C GLN A 244 -4.56 -5.55 -1.13
N ASN A 245 -5.25 -6.07 -2.14
CA ASN A 245 -5.04 -5.75 -3.55
C ASN A 245 -3.58 -5.89 -3.97
N ILE A 246 -2.96 -7.00 -3.53
CA ILE A 246 -1.56 -7.35 -3.83
C ILE A 246 -1.54 -8.11 -5.16
N ARG A 247 -0.79 -7.58 -6.11
CA ARG A 247 -0.44 -8.25 -7.36
C ARG A 247 0.79 -7.59 -7.96
N TYR A 248 1.68 -8.37 -8.52
CA TYR A 248 2.82 -7.87 -9.25
C TYR A 248 2.39 -7.51 -10.68
N VAL A 249 2.63 -6.29 -11.09
CA VAL A 249 2.47 -5.84 -12.47
C VAL A 249 3.75 -5.11 -12.87
N ASP A 250 4.43 -5.59 -13.90
CA ASP A 250 5.67 -4.97 -14.37
C ASP A 250 5.47 -3.50 -14.76
N ALA A 251 6.55 -2.73 -14.70
CA ALA A 251 6.50 -1.28 -14.86
C ALA A 251 5.93 -0.84 -16.22
N GLN A 252 6.22 -1.57 -17.30
CA GLN A 252 5.74 -1.21 -18.64
C GLN A 252 4.25 -1.50 -18.78
N SER A 253 3.78 -2.62 -18.24
CA SER A 253 2.35 -2.95 -18.19
C SER A 253 1.56 -1.99 -17.29
N ALA A 254 2.16 -1.52 -16.18
CA ALA A 254 1.56 -0.56 -15.25
C ALA A 254 1.66 0.91 -15.70
N ARG A 255 2.32 1.19 -16.83
CA ARG A 255 2.65 2.55 -17.27
C ARG A 255 1.43 3.48 -17.33
N GLY A 256 0.35 3.04 -17.94
CA GLY A 256 -0.87 3.85 -18.09
C GLY A 256 -1.47 4.26 -16.75
N ASP A 257 -1.50 3.32 -15.78
CA ASP A 257 -2.00 3.59 -14.42
C ASP A 257 -1.06 4.52 -13.67
N LEU A 258 0.26 4.39 -13.84
CA LEU A 258 1.26 5.30 -13.25
C LEU A 258 1.17 6.71 -13.85
N GLU A 259 1.00 6.86 -15.16
CA GLU A 259 0.79 8.15 -15.83
C GLU A 259 -0.46 8.85 -15.32
N GLN A 260 -1.57 8.13 -15.20
CA GLN A 260 -2.83 8.66 -14.70
C GLN A 260 -2.70 9.07 -13.22
N PHE A 261 -2.11 8.21 -12.39
CA PHE A 261 -1.87 8.49 -10.98
C PHE A 261 -0.97 9.72 -10.79
N ALA A 262 0.12 9.82 -11.54
CA ALA A 262 1.00 10.98 -11.54
C ALA A 262 0.24 12.26 -11.94
N SER A 263 -0.56 12.20 -13.00
CA SER A 263 -1.35 13.33 -13.49
C SER A 263 -2.37 13.82 -12.47
N ILE A 264 -3.11 12.89 -11.84
CA ILE A 264 -4.15 13.21 -10.83
C ILE A 264 -3.52 13.94 -9.63
N PHE A 265 -2.32 13.53 -9.23
CA PHE A 265 -1.65 14.10 -8.05
C PHE A 265 -0.59 15.16 -8.40
N GLY A 266 -0.54 15.61 -9.66
CA GLY A 266 0.34 16.69 -10.10
C GLY A 266 1.83 16.36 -10.01
N ILE A 267 2.19 15.10 -10.21
CA ILE A 267 3.58 14.62 -10.20
C ILE A 267 4.11 14.64 -11.64
N ASP A 268 5.09 15.51 -11.91
CA ASP A 268 5.74 15.65 -13.23
C ASP A 268 7.00 14.78 -13.30
N ALA A 269 6.81 13.45 -13.35
CA ALA A 269 7.88 12.46 -13.46
C ALA A 269 8.08 12.05 -14.93
N ASP A 270 9.34 12.00 -15.38
CA ASP A 270 9.71 11.39 -16.65
C ASP A 270 9.69 9.86 -16.51
N LEU A 271 8.55 9.24 -16.86
CA LEU A 271 8.40 7.78 -16.77
C LEU A 271 9.29 7.03 -17.77
N ASP A 272 9.68 7.63 -18.89
CA ASP A 272 10.63 7.00 -19.83
C ASP A 272 12.02 6.83 -19.20
N ALA A 273 12.40 7.73 -18.30
CA ALA A 273 13.65 7.66 -17.55
C ALA A 273 13.55 6.83 -16.26
N LEU A 274 12.34 6.74 -15.67
CA LEU A 274 12.12 6.10 -14.38
C LEU A 274 11.84 4.59 -14.50
N LEU A 275 11.06 4.16 -15.51
CA LEU A 275 10.65 2.75 -15.61
C LEU A 275 11.79 1.88 -16.14
N THR A 276 11.93 0.67 -15.58
CA THR A 276 12.82 -0.33 -16.17
C THR A 276 12.42 -0.60 -17.62
N LYS A 277 13.41 -0.78 -18.47
CA LYS A 277 13.15 -1.17 -19.87
C LYS A 277 12.71 -2.62 -19.87
N GLY A 278 11.57 -2.90 -20.52
CA GLY A 278 11.14 -4.28 -20.76
C GLY A 278 12.23 -5.04 -21.56
N GLU A 279 12.36 -6.34 -21.26
CA GLU A 279 13.21 -7.23 -22.03
C GLU A 279 12.72 -7.39 -23.47
#